data_bedf5bcf36bfeddbec8ca9a0340f50f4
#
_entry.id   bedf5bcf36bfeddbec8ca9a0340f50f4
#
_cell.length_a   1.000
_cell.length_b   1.000
_cell.length_c   1.000
_cell.angle_alpha   90.00
_cell.angle_beta   90.00
_cell.angle_gamma   90.00
#
_symmetry.space_group_name_H-M   'P 1'
#
loop_
_entity.id
_entity.type
_entity.pdbx_description
1 polymer ?
#
loop_
_entity_poly.entity_id
_entity_poly.type
_entity_poly.pdbx_seq_one_letter_code
_entity_poly.pdbx_strand_id
1 'polypeptide(L)'
;MDFDVVSRRLARLRALMQEKKTDAFVLLVLERLNSENCHYISGFRGSSAALIIDGEEARLITDGRYRTQAAKQSPFSLTVQADLPLPAYVAKAVTEKGWRTVAFEAEKVSHGLFEAVLRPAPTRWVDGSAFIPSLRRSKDDMEAGAIRAAAAIARKAYDLALERVKPGMTEVEFESLALSEIKRWGGEKG
;
A
#
# COMPACT_ATOMS: atom_id res chain seq x y z
N MET A 1 -10.77 4.27 -7.80
CA MET A 1 -9.55 4.03 -8.61
C MET A 1 -9.99 3.40 -9.92
N ASP A 2 -9.36 3.77 -11.01
CA ASP A 2 -9.58 3.13 -12.32
C ASP A 2 -8.94 1.74 -12.31
N PHE A 3 -9.72 0.69 -12.58
CA PHE A 3 -9.25 -0.69 -12.57
C PHE A 3 -8.27 -0.99 -13.72
N ASP A 4 -8.32 -0.23 -14.80
CA ASP A 4 -7.35 -0.33 -15.89
C ASP A 4 -5.95 0.10 -15.44
N VAL A 5 -5.86 1.09 -14.57
CA VAL A 5 -4.57 1.51 -13.95
C VAL A 5 -4.01 0.40 -13.08
N VAL A 6 -4.85 -0.23 -12.25
CA VAL A 6 -4.43 -1.37 -11.40
C VAL A 6 -3.94 -2.52 -12.28
N SER A 7 -4.65 -2.84 -13.36
CA SER A 7 -4.27 -3.92 -14.28
C SER A 7 -2.92 -3.67 -14.95
N ARG A 8 -2.64 -2.44 -15.40
CA ARG A 8 -1.32 -2.07 -15.95
C ARG A 8 -0.19 -2.17 -14.92
N ARG A 9 -0.44 -1.73 -13.69
CA ARG A 9 0.54 -1.83 -12.60
C ARG A 9 0.82 -3.28 -12.22
N LEU A 10 -0.21 -4.12 -12.17
CA LEU A 10 -0.11 -5.55 -11.93
C LEU A 10 0.72 -6.25 -13.02
N ALA A 11 0.48 -5.93 -14.29
CA ALA A 11 1.27 -6.47 -15.40
C ALA A 11 2.76 -6.11 -15.28
N ARG A 12 3.07 -4.86 -14.91
CA ARG A 12 4.46 -4.42 -14.66
C ARG A 12 5.10 -5.16 -13.48
N LEU A 13 4.36 -5.38 -12.39
CA LEU A 13 4.86 -6.16 -11.25
C LEU A 13 5.15 -7.60 -11.66
N ARG A 14 4.26 -8.24 -12.41
CA ARG A 14 4.46 -9.60 -12.92
C ARG A 14 5.68 -9.71 -13.84
N ALA A 15 5.91 -8.74 -14.71
CA ALA A 15 7.11 -8.68 -15.53
C ALA A 15 8.40 -8.61 -14.69
N LEU A 16 8.38 -7.79 -13.62
CA LEU A 16 9.50 -7.71 -12.68
C LEU A 16 9.69 -9.02 -11.90
N MET A 17 8.61 -9.68 -11.47
CA MET A 17 8.67 -10.99 -10.84
C MET A 17 9.31 -12.04 -11.75
N GLN A 18 8.97 -12.04 -13.04
CA GLN A 18 9.59 -12.94 -14.03
C GLN A 18 11.09 -12.65 -14.20
N GLU A 19 11.48 -11.37 -14.33
CA GLU A 19 12.89 -10.96 -14.38
C GLU A 19 13.69 -11.45 -13.16
N LYS A 20 13.09 -11.32 -11.98
CA LYS A 20 13.70 -11.73 -10.70
C LYS A 20 13.50 -13.20 -10.36
N LYS A 21 12.87 -13.99 -11.24
CA LYS A 21 12.63 -15.43 -11.10
C LYS A 21 11.91 -15.77 -9.77
N THR A 22 10.86 -15.01 -9.45
CA THR A 22 9.99 -15.25 -8.30
C THR A 22 8.65 -15.77 -8.75
N ASP A 23 8.13 -16.80 -8.07
CA ASP A 23 6.84 -17.43 -8.38
C ASP A 23 5.67 -16.60 -7.87
N ALA A 24 5.87 -15.93 -6.73
CA ALA A 24 4.87 -15.08 -6.12
C ALA A 24 5.48 -13.87 -5.42
N PHE A 25 4.66 -12.85 -5.23
CA PHE A 25 4.96 -11.66 -4.43
C PHE A 25 3.91 -11.51 -3.33
N VAL A 26 4.38 -11.27 -2.11
CA VAL A 26 3.55 -11.07 -0.92
C VAL A 26 3.77 -9.68 -0.36
N LEU A 27 2.67 -9.00 -0.05
CA LEU A 27 2.66 -7.72 0.64
C LEU A 27 1.75 -7.80 1.86
N LEU A 28 2.23 -7.36 3.01
CA LEU A 28 1.45 -7.26 4.24
C LEU A 28 1.19 -5.80 4.61
N VAL A 29 -0.05 -5.51 4.98
CA VAL A 29 -0.46 -4.24 5.60
C VAL A 29 -0.89 -4.56 7.02
N LEU A 30 -0.07 -4.16 7.97
CA LEU A 30 -0.31 -4.35 9.38
C LEU A 30 -0.40 -2.97 10.05
N GLU A 31 -1.58 -2.63 10.57
CA GLU A 31 -1.84 -1.35 11.23
C GLU A 31 -1.40 -0.12 10.41
N ARG A 32 -1.74 -0.11 9.13
CA ARG A 32 -1.38 0.89 8.11
C ARG A 32 0.07 0.86 7.64
N LEU A 33 0.95 0.11 8.26
CA LEU A 33 2.29 -0.05 7.71
C LEU A 33 2.17 -0.63 6.29
N ASN A 34 2.80 0.03 5.31
CA ASN A 34 2.77 -0.37 3.91
C ASN A 34 1.44 -0.16 3.15
N SER A 35 0.55 0.68 3.67
CA SER A 35 -0.75 0.96 3.03
C SER A 35 -0.60 1.64 1.66
N GLU A 36 0.44 2.43 1.46
CA GLU A 36 0.72 3.14 0.21
C GLU A 36 1.08 2.19 -0.94
N ASN A 37 1.88 1.14 -0.69
CA ASN A 37 2.21 0.13 -1.70
C ASN A 37 1.00 -0.75 -2.02
N CYS A 38 0.24 -1.11 -0.99
CA CYS A 38 -1.02 -1.84 -1.16
C CYS A 38 -2.00 -1.03 -2.02
N HIS A 39 -2.21 0.25 -1.70
CA HIS A 39 -3.08 1.13 -2.48
C HIS A 39 -2.61 1.26 -3.93
N TYR A 40 -1.31 1.43 -4.15
CA TYR A 40 -0.75 1.57 -5.50
C TYR A 40 -1.07 0.36 -6.37
N ILE A 41 -0.84 -0.86 -5.86
CA ILE A 41 -0.93 -2.08 -6.67
C ILE A 41 -2.35 -2.66 -6.73
N SER A 42 -3.18 -2.44 -5.71
CA SER A 42 -4.51 -3.07 -5.61
C SER A 42 -5.68 -2.09 -5.57
N GLY A 43 -5.45 -0.81 -5.32
CA GLY A 43 -6.49 0.19 -5.08
C GLY A 43 -7.01 0.22 -3.64
N PHE A 44 -6.73 -0.77 -2.82
CA PHE A 44 -7.26 -0.89 -1.47
C PHE A 44 -6.59 0.06 -0.48
N ARG A 45 -7.39 0.73 0.37
CA ARG A 45 -6.95 1.74 1.35
C ARG A 45 -7.19 1.35 2.81
N GLY A 46 -7.48 0.10 3.09
CA GLY A 46 -7.65 -0.37 4.46
C GLY A 46 -6.34 -0.43 5.25
N SER A 47 -6.45 -0.53 6.57
CA SER A 47 -5.30 -0.59 7.48
C SER A 47 -4.82 -2.01 7.78
N SER A 48 -5.52 -3.03 7.25
CA SER A 48 -5.19 -4.44 7.49
C SER A 48 -5.51 -5.26 6.24
N ALA A 49 -4.48 -5.79 5.59
CA ALA A 49 -4.61 -6.63 4.41
C ALA A 49 -3.34 -7.46 4.16
N ALA A 50 -3.50 -8.50 3.36
CA ALA A 50 -2.40 -9.16 2.68
C ALA A 50 -2.72 -9.22 1.18
N LEU A 51 -1.71 -9.02 0.36
CA LEU A 51 -1.79 -9.30 -1.08
C LEU A 51 -0.92 -10.52 -1.38
N ILE A 52 -1.46 -11.43 -2.16
CA ILE A 52 -0.72 -12.56 -2.73
C ILE A 52 -0.91 -12.47 -4.23
N ILE A 53 0.19 -12.29 -4.95
CA ILE A 53 0.21 -12.08 -6.40
C ILE A 53 1.13 -13.12 -7.02
N ASP A 54 0.63 -13.93 -7.93
CA ASP A 54 1.42 -14.83 -8.77
C ASP A 54 1.23 -14.48 -10.27
N GLY A 55 1.74 -15.31 -11.15
CA GLY A 55 1.65 -15.11 -12.59
C GLY A 55 0.22 -15.01 -13.12
N GLU A 56 -0.72 -15.66 -12.48
CA GLU A 56 -2.10 -15.82 -12.95
C GLU A 56 -3.10 -15.06 -12.07
N GLU A 57 -2.96 -15.17 -10.74
CA GLU A 57 -3.91 -14.64 -9.77
C GLU A 57 -3.34 -13.44 -9.00
N ALA A 58 -4.21 -12.52 -8.60
CA ALA A 58 -3.94 -11.49 -7.63
C ALA A 58 -5.07 -11.51 -6.59
N ARG A 59 -4.71 -11.79 -5.34
CA ARG A 59 -5.64 -11.97 -4.24
C ARG A 59 -5.44 -10.91 -3.17
N LEU A 60 -6.55 -10.30 -2.74
CA LEU A 60 -6.61 -9.42 -1.58
C LEU A 60 -7.27 -10.18 -0.44
N ILE A 61 -6.53 -10.35 0.65
CA ILE A 61 -7.00 -10.98 1.88
C ILE A 61 -7.17 -9.87 2.92
N THR A 62 -8.32 -9.83 3.59
CA THR A 62 -8.58 -8.85 4.66
C THR A 62 -9.56 -9.44 5.67
N ASP A 63 -9.86 -8.72 6.75
CA ASP A 63 -10.87 -9.11 7.74
C ASP A 63 -12.28 -8.57 7.42
N GLY A 64 -13.27 -8.99 8.20
CA GLY A 64 -14.68 -8.66 7.99
C GLY A 64 -15.00 -7.16 7.98
N ARG A 65 -14.21 -6.33 8.68
CA ARG A 65 -14.39 -4.87 8.74
C ARG A 65 -14.25 -4.22 7.37
N TYR A 66 -13.42 -4.81 6.50
CA TYR A 66 -13.08 -4.25 5.21
C TYR A 66 -13.77 -4.94 4.01
N ARG A 67 -14.64 -5.93 4.23
CA ARG A 67 -15.31 -6.69 3.15
C ARG A 67 -15.89 -5.78 2.07
N THR A 68 -16.76 -4.86 2.44
CA THR A 68 -17.45 -3.96 1.50
C THR A 68 -16.51 -2.97 0.83
N GLN A 69 -15.55 -2.45 1.60
CA GLN A 69 -14.57 -1.51 1.09
C GLN A 69 -13.64 -2.17 0.07
N ALA A 70 -13.11 -3.35 0.39
CA ALA A 70 -12.23 -4.10 -0.50
C ALA A 70 -12.90 -4.47 -1.81
N ALA A 71 -14.14 -4.95 -1.77
CA ALA A 71 -14.91 -5.29 -2.96
C ALA A 71 -15.16 -4.10 -3.90
N LYS A 72 -15.25 -2.87 -3.35
CA LYS A 72 -15.44 -1.64 -4.15
C LYS A 72 -14.15 -1.04 -4.66
N GLN A 73 -13.05 -1.23 -3.96
CA GLN A 73 -11.79 -0.54 -4.23
C GLN A 73 -10.79 -1.34 -5.07
N SER A 74 -10.86 -2.67 -5.02
CA SER A 74 -9.88 -3.54 -5.65
C SER A 74 -10.51 -4.48 -6.67
N PRO A 75 -9.90 -4.67 -7.85
CA PRO A 75 -10.29 -5.70 -8.80
C PRO A 75 -9.74 -7.09 -8.46
N PHE A 76 -8.94 -7.23 -7.40
CA PHE A 76 -8.34 -8.50 -7.01
C PHE A 76 -9.41 -9.45 -6.45
N SER A 77 -9.17 -10.76 -6.58
CA SER A 77 -10.01 -11.75 -5.91
C SER A 77 -9.98 -11.53 -4.40
N LEU A 78 -11.17 -11.38 -3.79
CA LEU A 78 -11.29 -11.03 -2.37
C LEU A 78 -11.47 -12.28 -1.52
N THR A 79 -10.60 -12.44 -0.52
CA THR A 79 -10.78 -13.38 0.57
C THR A 79 -10.99 -12.62 1.89
N VAL A 80 -12.13 -12.87 2.54
CA VAL A 80 -12.39 -12.34 3.88
C VAL A 80 -12.15 -13.45 4.87
N GLN A 81 -11.10 -13.33 5.66
CA GLN A 81 -10.71 -14.32 6.65
C GLN A 81 -11.05 -13.86 8.06
N ALA A 82 -11.34 -14.81 8.97
CA ALA A 82 -11.64 -14.58 10.36
C ALA A 82 -10.82 -15.48 11.31
N ASP A 83 -10.34 -16.61 10.80
CA ASP A 83 -9.83 -17.71 11.63
C ASP A 83 -8.33 -17.62 11.94
N LEU A 84 -7.57 -16.92 11.10
CA LEU A 84 -6.11 -16.80 11.22
C LEU A 84 -5.67 -15.36 11.15
N PRO A 85 -4.60 -14.96 11.85
CA PRO A 85 -3.90 -13.70 11.57
C PRO A 85 -3.41 -13.67 10.12
N LEU A 86 -3.41 -12.49 9.49
CA LEU A 86 -3.01 -12.33 8.08
C LEU A 86 -1.66 -12.97 7.73
N PRO A 87 -0.58 -12.80 8.54
CA PRO A 87 0.69 -13.45 8.24
C PRO A 87 0.61 -14.98 8.25
N ALA A 88 -0.15 -15.56 9.17
CA ALA A 88 -0.34 -17.02 9.25
C ALA A 88 -1.15 -17.54 8.05
N TYR A 89 -2.16 -16.78 7.61
CA TYR A 89 -2.89 -17.09 6.38
C TYR A 89 -1.98 -17.09 5.15
N VAL A 90 -1.09 -16.09 5.04
CA VAL A 90 -0.11 -16.02 3.97
C VAL A 90 0.83 -17.22 3.99
N ALA A 91 1.40 -17.56 5.14
CA ALA A 91 2.28 -18.72 5.28
C ALA A 91 1.59 -20.03 4.86
N LYS A 92 0.33 -20.21 5.27
CA LYS A 92 -0.51 -21.33 4.86
C LYS A 92 -0.72 -21.37 3.35
N ALA A 93 -1.13 -20.25 2.75
CA ALA A 93 -1.36 -20.14 1.30
C ALA A 93 -0.09 -20.42 0.48
N VAL A 94 1.06 -19.91 0.92
CA VAL A 94 2.37 -20.19 0.31
C VAL A 94 2.69 -21.68 0.34
N THR A 95 2.44 -22.34 1.47
CA THR A 95 2.66 -23.77 1.64
C THR A 95 1.75 -24.59 0.72
N GLU A 96 0.46 -24.26 0.66
CA GLU A 96 -0.53 -24.95 -0.17
C GLU A 96 -0.26 -24.82 -1.68
N LYS A 97 0.23 -23.66 -2.11
CA LYS A 97 0.57 -23.41 -3.52
C LYS A 97 1.89 -24.03 -3.96
N GLY A 98 2.78 -24.34 -3.03
CA GLY A 98 4.05 -24.99 -3.31
C GLY A 98 5.03 -24.14 -4.12
N TRP A 99 4.95 -22.81 -4.04
CA TRP A 99 5.89 -21.92 -4.71
C TRP A 99 7.32 -22.12 -4.20
N ARG A 100 8.28 -22.13 -5.11
CA ARG A 100 9.71 -22.36 -4.79
C ARG A 100 10.38 -21.08 -4.29
N THR A 101 10.01 -19.93 -4.86
CA THR A 101 10.60 -18.62 -4.51
C THR A 101 9.50 -17.59 -4.38
N VAL A 102 9.37 -17.02 -3.18
CA VAL A 102 8.38 -15.99 -2.87
C VAL A 102 9.10 -14.70 -2.47
N ALA A 103 8.82 -13.62 -3.19
CA ALA A 103 9.29 -12.29 -2.82
C ALA A 103 8.33 -11.67 -1.80
N PHE A 104 8.87 -10.92 -0.83
CA PHE A 104 8.09 -10.15 0.13
C PHE A 104 8.79 -8.84 0.46
N GLU A 105 8.07 -7.87 0.99
CA GLU A 105 8.67 -6.59 1.40
C GLU A 105 9.32 -6.74 2.78
N ALA A 106 10.59 -7.18 2.80
CA ALA A 106 11.34 -7.48 4.01
C ALA A 106 11.48 -6.26 4.95
N GLU A 107 11.61 -5.05 4.38
CA GLU A 107 11.68 -3.80 5.16
C GLU A 107 10.37 -3.47 5.91
N LYS A 108 9.27 -4.10 5.56
CA LYS A 108 7.93 -3.87 6.15
C LYS A 108 7.47 -5.00 7.08
N VAL A 109 8.28 -6.02 7.25
CA VAL A 109 8.00 -7.17 8.11
C VAL A 109 9.05 -7.23 9.21
N SER A 110 8.63 -7.23 10.47
CA SER A 110 9.58 -7.36 11.57
C SER A 110 10.29 -8.72 11.51
N HIS A 111 11.56 -8.74 11.92
CA HIS A 111 12.34 -9.98 11.97
C HIS A 111 11.64 -11.07 12.78
N GLY A 112 11.08 -10.73 13.93
CA GLY A 112 10.35 -11.70 14.77
C GLY A 112 9.13 -12.30 14.08
N LEU A 113 8.36 -11.49 13.36
CA LEU A 113 7.22 -11.96 12.57
C LEU A 113 7.67 -12.89 11.44
N PHE A 114 8.73 -12.51 10.74
CA PHE A 114 9.29 -13.33 9.67
C PHE A 114 9.73 -14.70 10.19
N GLU A 115 10.57 -14.73 11.21
CA GLU A 115 11.12 -15.98 11.79
C GLU A 115 10.03 -16.90 12.35
N ALA A 116 9.06 -16.32 13.08
CA ALA A 116 8.05 -17.12 13.76
C ALA A 116 6.92 -17.61 12.83
N VAL A 117 6.58 -16.86 11.79
CA VAL A 117 5.35 -17.09 11.02
C VAL A 117 5.61 -17.37 9.54
N LEU A 118 6.42 -16.58 8.86
CA LEU A 118 6.62 -16.71 7.41
C LEU A 118 7.69 -17.74 7.06
N ARG A 119 8.84 -17.71 7.74
CA ARG A 119 9.97 -18.59 7.47
C ARG A 119 9.66 -20.07 7.52
N PRO A 120 8.76 -20.58 8.40
CA PRO A 120 8.40 -22.00 8.41
C PRO A 120 7.73 -22.52 7.14
N ALA A 121 7.16 -21.64 6.28
CA ALA A 121 6.62 -22.09 5.00
C ALA A 121 7.76 -22.61 4.10
N PRO A 122 7.57 -23.77 3.42
CA PRO A 122 8.63 -24.47 2.69
C PRO A 122 8.92 -23.79 1.33
N THR A 123 9.39 -22.55 1.38
CA THR A 123 9.73 -21.73 0.21
C THR A 123 11.03 -20.97 0.45
N ARG A 124 11.68 -20.56 -0.63
CA ARG A 124 12.78 -19.60 -0.57
C ARG A 124 12.21 -18.18 -0.53
N TRP A 125 12.25 -17.56 0.62
CA TRP A 125 11.89 -16.15 0.78
C TRP A 125 13.02 -15.25 0.24
N VAL A 126 12.66 -14.27 -0.57
CA VAL A 126 13.60 -13.28 -1.11
C VAL A 126 13.07 -11.87 -0.86
N ASP A 127 13.99 -10.93 -0.69
CA ASP A 127 13.61 -9.54 -0.52
C ASP A 127 13.08 -8.93 -1.81
N GLY A 128 11.83 -8.50 -1.77
CA GLY A 128 11.11 -7.79 -2.82
C GLY A 128 10.79 -6.34 -2.47
N SER A 129 11.41 -5.78 -1.42
CA SER A 129 11.10 -4.42 -0.94
C SER A 129 11.26 -3.34 -2.01
N ALA A 130 12.14 -3.56 -2.99
CA ALA A 130 12.34 -2.64 -4.10
C ALA A 130 11.30 -2.78 -5.24
N PHE A 131 10.46 -3.82 -5.27
CA PHE A 131 9.60 -4.10 -6.43
C PHE A 131 8.61 -2.96 -6.66
N ILE A 132 7.69 -2.73 -5.73
CA ILE A 132 6.67 -1.68 -5.88
C ILE A 132 7.28 -0.26 -5.87
N PRO A 133 8.24 0.09 -5.01
CA PRO A 133 8.90 1.40 -5.09
C PRO A 133 9.53 1.70 -6.45
N SER A 134 10.13 0.70 -7.13
CA SER A 134 10.68 0.89 -8.48
C SER A 134 9.60 1.24 -9.52
N LEU A 135 8.41 0.63 -9.41
CA LEU A 135 7.27 0.94 -10.28
C LEU A 135 6.70 2.33 -10.00
N ARG A 136 6.67 2.75 -8.73
CA ARG A 136 6.17 4.07 -8.28
C ARG A 136 7.11 5.22 -8.61
N ARG A 137 8.36 4.95 -9.02
CA ARG A 137 9.33 5.99 -9.38
C ARG A 137 8.84 6.84 -10.54
N SER A 138 8.30 6.21 -11.58
CA SER A 138 7.63 6.92 -12.69
C SER A 138 6.14 7.03 -12.41
N LYS A 139 5.63 8.28 -12.40
CA LYS A 139 4.22 8.57 -12.12
C LYS A 139 3.41 8.50 -13.42
N ASP A 140 2.24 7.89 -13.34
CA ASP A 140 1.25 8.00 -14.41
C ASP A 140 0.52 9.36 -14.38
N ASP A 141 -0.30 9.64 -15.40
CA ASP A 141 -0.99 10.94 -15.51
C ASP A 141 -1.97 11.19 -14.36
N MET A 142 -2.62 10.15 -13.86
CA MET A 142 -3.50 10.25 -12.68
C MET A 142 -2.70 10.62 -11.42
N GLU A 143 -1.58 9.94 -11.18
CA GLU A 143 -0.70 10.24 -10.04
C GLU A 143 -0.12 11.64 -10.15
N ALA A 144 0.33 12.05 -11.33
CA ALA A 144 0.84 13.39 -11.59
C ALA A 144 -0.25 14.45 -11.37
N GLY A 145 -1.48 14.19 -11.82
CA GLY A 145 -2.64 15.04 -11.58
C GLY A 145 -2.96 15.20 -10.08
N ALA A 146 -3.00 14.10 -9.35
CA ALA A 146 -3.25 14.10 -7.90
C ALA A 146 -2.15 14.86 -7.13
N ILE A 147 -0.88 14.66 -7.49
CA ILE A 147 0.24 15.38 -6.87
C ILE A 147 0.14 16.89 -7.15
N ARG A 148 -0.19 17.31 -8.38
CA ARG A 148 -0.38 18.74 -8.70
C ARG A 148 -1.55 19.36 -7.92
N ALA A 149 -2.67 18.63 -7.78
CA ALA A 149 -3.82 19.09 -6.99
C ALA A 149 -3.46 19.25 -5.52
N ALA A 150 -2.78 18.27 -4.93
CA ALA A 150 -2.31 18.33 -3.53
C ALA A 150 -1.33 19.49 -3.32
N ALA A 151 -0.37 19.69 -4.23
CA ALA A 151 0.57 20.80 -4.17
C ALA A 151 -0.12 22.18 -4.27
N ALA A 152 -1.15 22.31 -5.12
CA ALA A 152 -1.93 23.53 -5.23
C ALA A 152 -2.69 23.85 -3.93
N ILE A 153 -3.29 22.84 -3.28
CA ILE A 153 -3.97 22.99 -1.99
C ILE A 153 -2.94 23.43 -0.93
N ALA A 154 -1.81 22.73 -0.82
CA ALA A 154 -0.78 23.02 0.16
C ALA A 154 -0.23 24.45 0.01
N ARG A 155 0.08 24.86 -1.23
CA ARG A 155 0.55 26.21 -1.51
C ARG A 155 -0.48 27.28 -1.10
N LYS A 156 -1.74 27.09 -1.52
CA LYS A 156 -2.81 28.04 -1.19
C LYS A 156 -3.03 28.13 0.33
N ALA A 157 -3.04 27.01 1.02
CA ALA A 157 -3.19 26.97 2.48
C ALA A 157 -2.04 27.70 3.17
N TYR A 158 -0.80 27.50 2.70
CA TYR A 158 0.38 28.14 3.22
C TYR A 158 0.33 29.68 3.01
N ASP A 159 0.01 30.14 1.80
CA ASP A 159 -0.10 31.56 1.48
C ASP A 159 -1.15 32.24 2.40
N LEU A 160 -2.34 31.63 2.58
CA LEU A 160 -3.38 32.15 3.45
C LEU A 160 -3.00 32.12 4.95
N ALA A 161 -2.21 31.13 5.38
CA ALA A 161 -1.71 31.10 6.75
C ALA A 161 -0.67 32.19 6.98
N LEU A 162 0.20 32.47 6.01
CA LEU A 162 1.18 33.57 6.08
C LEU A 162 0.54 34.95 6.24
N GLU A 163 -0.58 35.21 5.57
CA GLU A 163 -1.33 36.48 5.71
C GLU A 163 -1.79 36.75 7.14
N ARG A 164 -1.88 35.70 7.98
CA ARG A 164 -2.35 35.77 9.37
C ARG A 164 -1.22 35.76 10.41
N VAL A 165 0.03 35.65 9.98
CA VAL A 165 1.17 35.66 10.89
C VAL A 165 1.29 37.04 11.57
N LYS A 166 1.48 37.03 12.89
CA LYS A 166 1.65 38.21 13.72
C LYS A 166 2.86 38.05 14.65
N PRO A 167 3.51 39.12 15.03
CA PRO A 167 4.56 39.09 16.06
C PRO A 167 4.03 38.44 17.34
N GLY A 168 4.76 37.51 17.90
CA GLY A 168 4.39 36.75 19.10
C GLY A 168 3.61 35.45 18.82
N MET A 169 3.23 35.15 17.57
CA MET A 169 2.63 33.89 17.20
C MET A 169 3.66 32.76 17.36
N THR A 170 3.25 31.65 17.94
CA THR A 170 4.06 30.44 18.07
C THR A 170 4.00 29.57 16.81
N GLU A 171 4.98 28.66 16.63
CA GLU A 171 5.00 27.68 15.55
C GLU A 171 3.73 26.80 15.53
N VAL A 172 3.25 26.38 16.73
CA VAL A 172 2.03 25.56 16.88
C VAL A 172 0.77 26.30 16.40
N GLU A 173 0.69 27.60 16.68
CA GLU A 173 -0.43 28.43 16.19
C GLU A 173 -0.39 28.57 14.67
N PHE A 174 0.79 28.76 14.08
CA PHE A 174 0.95 28.79 12.64
C PHE A 174 0.61 27.44 11.99
N GLU A 175 1.12 26.33 12.52
CA GLU A 175 0.77 24.99 12.08
C GLU A 175 -0.76 24.79 12.09
N SER A 176 -1.43 25.16 13.17
CA SER A 176 -2.89 25.03 13.31
C SER A 176 -3.64 25.82 12.24
N LEU A 177 -3.17 27.04 11.91
CA LEU A 177 -3.73 27.83 10.81
C LEU A 177 -3.55 27.15 9.46
N ALA A 178 -2.34 26.67 9.15
CA ALA A 178 -2.04 26.00 7.89
C ALA A 178 -2.86 24.71 7.73
N LEU A 179 -2.94 23.89 8.77
CA LEU A 179 -3.77 22.66 8.78
C LEU A 179 -5.27 22.94 8.61
N SER A 180 -5.76 24.03 9.22
CA SER A 180 -7.15 24.46 9.06
C SER A 180 -7.45 24.81 7.61
N GLU A 181 -6.57 25.57 6.96
CA GLU A 181 -6.72 25.94 5.55
C GLU A 181 -6.58 24.72 4.63
N ILE A 182 -5.63 23.79 4.88
CA ILE A 182 -5.53 22.53 4.12
C ILE A 182 -6.86 21.78 4.14
N LYS A 183 -7.45 21.60 5.32
CA LYS A 183 -8.76 20.92 5.46
C LYS A 183 -9.87 21.66 4.75
N ARG A 184 -9.91 22.98 4.85
CA ARG A 184 -10.90 23.85 4.19
C ARG A 184 -10.88 23.70 2.66
N TRP A 185 -9.71 23.48 2.08
CA TRP A 185 -9.53 23.29 0.63
C TRP A 185 -9.54 21.83 0.19
N GLY A 186 -9.97 20.91 1.06
CA GLY A 186 -10.19 19.51 0.72
C GLY A 186 -8.98 18.59 0.89
N GLY A 187 -7.92 19.05 1.55
CA GLY A 187 -6.83 18.17 1.99
C GLY A 187 -7.23 17.34 3.20
N GLU A 188 -6.85 16.07 3.22
CA GLU A 188 -7.17 15.16 4.33
C GLU A 188 -6.14 15.27 5.48
N LYS A 189 -4.87 15.51 5.14
CA LYS A 189 -3.75 15.64 6.08
C LYS A 189 -2.79 16.72 5.60
N GLY A 190 -2.17 17.39 6.52
CA GLY A 190 -1.03 18.27 6.32
C GLY A 190 0.27 17.58 6.68
#